data_147e17513e41387e75096a72fc82be05
#
_entry.id   147e17513e41387e75096a72fc82be05
#
_cell.length_a   1.000
_cell.length_b   1.000
_cell.length_c   1.000
_cell.angle_alpha   90.00
_cell.angle_beta   90.00
_cell.angle_gamma   90.00
#
_symmetry.space_group_name_H-M   'P 1'
#
loop_
_entity.id
_entity.type
_entity.pdbx_description
1 polymer ?
#
loop_
_entity_poly.entity_id
_entity_poly.type
_entity_poly.pdbx_seq_one_letter_code
_entity_poly.pdbx_strand_id
1 'polypeptide(L)'
;MSAPELKEHALVNALAWQGEKEESKATFLASVPSRSQVELWTWSLAVGESYVAEADAEGWQELIYVLEGELTIQFTDSSKTIAAGSSFIFASSVTYTYINSGSQVLKFIRNVVY
;
A
#
# COMPACT_ATOMS: atom_id res chain seq x y z
N MET A 1 -24.06 12.61 17.15
CA MET A 1 -24.44 12.52 15.73
C MET A 1 -23.71 11.34 15.13
N SER A 2 -24.43 10.45 14.48
CA SER A 2 -23.83 9.32 13.80
C SER A 2 -23.45 9.70 12.36
N ALA A 3 -22.40 9.08 11.83
CA ALA A 3 -22.01 9.29 10.44
C ALA A 3 -23.07 8.69 9.49
N PRO A 4 -23.29 9.31 8.34
CA PRO A 4 -24.19 8.72 7.34
C PRO A 4 -23.66 7.38 6.87
N GLU A 5 -24.55 6.42 6.63
CA GLU A 5 -24.17 5.17 6.04
C GLU A 5 -23.87 5.33 4.55
N LEU A 6 -22.82 4.64 4.10
CA LEU A 6 -22.47 4.55 2.70
C LEU A 6 -23.07 3.29 2.10
N LYS A 7 -23.60 3.41 0.88
CA LYS A 7 -24.07 2.25 0.14
C LYS A 7 -22.87 1.57 -0.53
N GLU A 8 -22.98 0.28 -0.68
CA GLU A 8 -22.01 -0.51 -1.46
C GLU A 8 -20.56 -0.43 -0.97
N HIS A 9 -20.36 -0.20 0.32
CA HIS A 9 -19.03 -0.32 0.91
C HIS A 9 -18.80 -1.76 1.40
N ALA A 10 -17.53 -2.11 1.58
CA ALA A 10 -17.16 -3.41 2.14
C ALA A 10 -16.07 -3.24 3.19
N LEU A 11 -16.30 -3.84 4.36
CA LEU A 11 -15.27 -4.02 5.38
C LEU A 11 -14.75 -5.45 5.22
N VAL A 12 -13.54 -5.59 4.77
CA VAL A 12 -12.98 -6.87 4.33
C VAL A 12 -12.12 -7.52 5.39
N ASN A 13 -11.13 -6.79 5.90
CA ASN A 13 -10.18 -7.25 6.93
C ASN A 13 -9.56 -8.60 6.62
N ALA A 14 -9.18 -8.82 5.36
CA ALA A 14 -8.63 -10.08 4.89
C ALA A 14 -7.12 -9.98 4.67
N LEU A 15 -6.39 -10.97 5.18
CA LEU A 15 -4.96 -11.10 4.88
C LEU A 15 -4.83 -11.45 3.39
N ALA A 16 -4.18 -10.57 2.62
CA ALA A 16 -4.06 -10.73 1.17
C ALA A 16 -2.69 -11.22 0.74
N TRP A 17 -1.66 -10.92 1.51
CA TRP A 17 -0.29 -11.33 1.21
C TRP A 17 0.50 -11.55 2.51
N GLN A 18 1.33 -12.57 2.51
CA GLN A 18 2.23 -12.90 3.62
C GLN A 18 3.62 -13.10 3.04
N GLY A 19 4.61 -12.40 3.60
CA GLY A 19 6.01 -12.57 3.23
C GLY A 19 6.64 -13.76 3.93
N GLU A 20 7.94 -13.93 3.76
CA GLU A 20 8.67 -15.03 4.40
C GLU A 20 8.69 -14.89 5.91
N LYS A 21 8.79 -13.67 6.42
CA LYS A 21 8.75 -13.40 7.85
C LYS A 21 7.34 -13.00 8.27
N GLU A 22 6.97 -13.38 9.48
CA GLU A 22 5.63 -13.15 10.02
C GLU A 22 5.22 -11.67 10.00
N GLU A 23 6.18 -10.76 10.21
CA GLU A 23 5.91 -9.32 10.23
C GLU A 23 5.62 -8.73 8.85
N SER A 24 5.87 -9.47 7.78
CA SER A 24 5.66 -9.00 6.41
C SER A 24 4.31 -9.47 5.92
N LYS A 25 3.35 -8.54 5.83
CA LYS A 25 2.00 -8.88 5.41
C LYS A 25 1.27 -7.68 4.84
N ALA A 26 0.29 -7.95 4.01
CA ALA A 26 -0.64 -6.97 3.52
C ALA A 26 -2.05 -7.39 3.85
N THR A 27 -2.79 -6.48 4.46
CA THR A 27 -4.18 -6.70 4.82
C THR A 27 -5.07 -5.73 4.04
N PHE A 28 -6.03 -6.29 3.32
CA PHE A 28 -7.05 -5.53 2.63
C PHE A 28 -8.12 -5.19 3.67
N LEU A 29 -8.26 -3.93 4.03
CA LEU A 29 -9.15 -3.51 5.11
C LEU A 29 -10.56 -3.23 4.62
N ALA A 30 -10.69 -2.44 3.59
CA ALA A 30 -11.99 -1.94 3.16
C ALA A 30 -11.94 -1.44 1.73
N SER A 31 -13.09 -1.35 1.10
CA SER A 31 -13.22 -0.73 -0.21
C SER A 31 -14.54 0.02 -0.31
N VAL A 32 -14.60 0.98 -1.21
CA VAL A 32 -15.80 1.74 -1.51
C VAL A 32 -15.81 2.06 -3.00
N PRO A 33 -16.96 1.97 -3.67
CA PRO A 33 -17.07 2.40 -5.06
C PRO A 33 -16.74 3.88 -5.20
N SER A 34 -16.03 4.21 -6.26
CA SER A 34 -15.68 5.58 -6.63
C SER A 34 -16.05 5.72 -8.10
N ARG A 35 -15.14 6.15 -8.97
CA ARG A 35 -15.35 5.98 -10.42
C ARG A 35 -15.41 4.50 -10.74
N SER A 36 -14.47 3.77 -10.16
CA SER A 36 -14.54 2.34 -10.03
C SER A 36 -14.46 1.96 -8.57
N GLN A 37 -13.34 2.23 -7.90
CA GLN A 37 -13.16 1.80 -6.51
C GLN A 37 -12.06 2.58 -5.78
N VAL A 38 -12.17 2.64 -4.46
CA VAL A 38 -11.09 3.03 -3.57
C VAL A 38 -10.90 1.89 -2.57
N GLU A 39 -9.65 1.47 -2.38
CA GLU A 39 -9.29 0.40 -1.44
C GLU A 39 -8.39 0.96 -0.36
N LEU A 40 -8.50 0.40 0.83
CA LEU A 40 -7.65 0.74 1.97
C LEU A 40 -6.90 -0.52 2.43
N TRP A 41 -5.59 -0.40 2.52
CA TRP A 41 -4.69 -1.49 2.89
C TRP A 41 -3.74 -1.07 4.00
N THR A 42 -3.41 -2.01 4.87
CA THR A 42 -2.22 -1.89 5.71
C THR A 42 -1.17 -2.87 5.24
N TRP A 43 0.07 -2.42 5.25
CA TRP A 43 1.24 -3.18 4.84
C TRP A 43 2.28 -3.19 5.93
N SER A 44 2.97 -4.31 6.06
CA SER A 44 4.20 -4.39 6.84
C SER A 44 5.22 -5.24 6.10
N LEU A 45 6.48 -4.87 6.21
CA LEU A 45 7.61 -5.63 5.67
C LEU A 45 8.69 -5.74 6.73
N ALA A 46 9.15 -6.95 6.97
CA ALA A 46 10.30 -7.18 7.84
C ALA A 46 11.56 -6.60 7.21
N VAL A 47 12.57 -6.38 8.02
CA VAL A 47 13.88 -5.89 7.55
C VAL A 47 14.41 -6.78 6.43
N GLY A 48 14.79 -6.16 5.33
CA GLY A 48 15.37 -6.84 4.18
C GLY A 48 14.36 -7.50 3.23
N GLU A 49 13.07 -7.46 3.55
CA GLU A 49 12.05 -8.00 2.64
C GLU A 49 11.57 -6.98 1.63
N SER A 50 11.07 -7.50 0.52
CA SER A 50 10.51 -6.71 -0.55
C SER A 50 9.29 -7.40 -1.15
N TYR A 51 8.47 -6.64 -1.86
CA TYR A 51 7.32 -7.13 -2.60
C TYR A 51 7.37 -6.58 -4.02
N VAL A 52 7.42 -7.47 -5.01
CA VAL A 52 7.41 -7.10 -6.43
C VAL A 52 5.97 -7.06 -6.91
N ALA A 53 5.54 -5.89 -7.35
CA ALA A 53 4.18 -5.68 -7.83
C ALA A 53 4.15 -5.66 -9.35
N GLU A 54 3.12 -6.27 -9.92
CA GLU A 54 2.83 -6.13 -11.34
C GLU A 54 2.15 -4.78 -11.59
N ALA A 55 2.26 -4.29 -12.82
CA ALA A 55 1.61 -3.04 -13.21
C ALA A 55 0.09 -3.19 -13.13
N ASP A 56 -0.57 -2.19 -12.55
CA ASP A 56 -2.02 -2.06 -12.58
C ASP A 56 -2.47 -1.55 -13.95
N ALA A 57 -3.77 -1.51 -14.16
CA ALA A 57 -4.34 -0.93 -15.37
C ALA A 57 -4.06 0.57 -15.43
N GLU A 58 -4.08 1.13 -16.62
CA GLU A 58 -3.86 2.57 -16.80
C GLU A 58 -4.94 3.37 -16.06
N GLY A 59 -4.52 4.48 -15.44
CA GLY A 59 -5.40 5.34 -14.66
C GLY A 59 -5.46 5.00 -13.18
N TRP A 60 -4.92 3.86 -12.77
CA TRP A 60 -4.86 3.49 -11.36
C TRP A 60 -3.78 4.30 -10.64
N GLN A 61 -4.06 4.63 -9.39
CA GLN A 61 -3.15 5.40 -8.54
C GLN A 61 -3.04 4.76 -7.16
N GLU A 62 -1.90 4.97 -6.52
CA GLU A 62 -1.69 4.57 -5.13
C GLU A 62 -1.27 5.77 -4.31
N LEU A 63 -1.83 5.85 -3.11
CA LEU A 63 -1.48 6.84 -2.09
C LEU A 63 -0.87 6.09 -0.92
N ILE A 64 0.35 6.47 -0.55
CA ILE A 64 1.11 5.80 0.51
C ILE A 64 1.33 6.79 1.66
N TYR A 65 1.18 6.31 2.89
CA TYR A 65 1.60 7.03 4.10
C TYR A 65 2.39 6.08 4.99
N VAL A 66 3.65 6.41 5.26
CA VAL A 66 4.53 5.55 6.07
C VAL A 66 4.33 5.88 7.55
N LEU A 67 3.99 4.85 8.33
CA LEU A 67 3.75 4.96 9.77
C LEU A 67 5.04 4.76 10.56
N GLU A 68 5.81 3.71 10.21
CA GLU A 68 7.05 3.33 10.90
C GLU A 68 8.05 2.81 9.89
N GLY A 69 9.32 3.12 10.10
CA GLY A 69 10.39 2.61 9.25
C GLY A 69 10.61 3.48 8.02
N GLU A 70 11.14 2.88 6.99
CA GLU A 70 11.49 3.57 5.74
C GLU A 70 11.14 2.67 4.56
N LEU A 71 10.35 3.22 3.64
CA LEU A 71 9.94 2.53 2.41
C LEU A 71 10.70 3.08 1.23
N THR A 72 11.32 2.20 0.45
CA THR A 72 11.78 2.55 -0.89
C THR A 72 10.88 1.89 -1.91
N ILE A 73 10.38 2.67 -2.87
CA ILE A 73 9.66 2.16 -4.03
C ILE A 73 10.61 2.24 -5.21
N GLN A 74 10.94 1.07 -5.76
CA GLN A 74 11.83 0.96 -6.92
C GLN A 74 10.99 0.85 -8.18
N PHE A 75 11.13 1.82 -9.07
CA PHE A 75 10.58 1.81 -10.42
C PHE A 75 11.66 1.34 -11.41
N THR A 76 11.33 1.21 -12.70
CA THR A 76 12.28 0.76 -13.71
C THR A 76 13.50 1.68 -13.79
N ASP A 77 13.27 3.00 -13.84
CA ASP A 77 14.35 3.98 -14.10
C ASP A 77 14.61 4.90 -12.90
N SER A 78 13.93 4.71 -11.79
CA SER A 78 14.06 5.61 -10.64
C SER A 78 13.62 4.91 -9.37
N SER A 79 13.89 5.54 -8.22
CA SER A 79 13.40 5.07 -6.94
C SER A 79 12.98 6.26 -6.09
N LYS A 80 12.10 6.00 -5.14
CA LYS A 80 11.64 6.99 -4.16
C LYS A 80 11.71 6.39 -2.79
N THR A 81 12.38 7.08 -1.87
CA THR A 81 12.45 6.70 -0.46
C THR A 81 11.54 7.60 0.36
N ILE A 82 10.69 7.00 1.18
CA ILE A 82 9.68 7.69 1.97
C ILE A 82 9.92 7.37 3.44
N ALA A 83 10.18 8.40 4.23
CA ALA A 83 10.41 8.26 5.66
C ALA A 83 9.08 8.18 6.41
N ALA A 84 9.12 7.67 7.64
CA ALA A 84 7.96 7.67 8.53
C ALA A 84 7.39 9.09 8.69
N GLY A 85 6.08 9.21 8.62
CA GLY A 85 5.37 10.49 8.69
C GLY A 85 5.24 11.21 7.35
N SER A 86 5.76 10.62 6.27
CA SER A 86 5.67 11.21 4.92
C SER A 86 4.76 10.39 4.03
N SER A 87 4.28 11.03 2.97
CA SER A 87 3.37 10.41 2.01
C SER A 87 3.92 10.53 0.60
N PHE A 88 3.36 9.70 -0.28
CA PHE A 88 3.72 9.69 -1.70
C PHE A 88 2.54 9.20 -2.52
N ILE A 89 2.39 9.75 -3.72
CA ILE A 89 1.32 9.38 -4.64
C ILE A 89 1.97 9.06 -5.99
N PHE A 90 1.56 7.96 -6.60
CA PHE A 90 2.09 7.60 -7.91
C PHE A 90 1.03 6.87 -8.76
N ALA A 91 1.21 6.95 -10.08
CA ALA A 91 0.42 6.15 -11.02
C ALA A 91 0.96 4.72 -10.99
N SER A 92 0.11 3.75 -10.69
CA SER A 92 0.54 2.36 -10.47
C SER A 92 0.47 1.49 -11.72
N SER A 93 0.31 2.09 -12.89
CA SER A 93 0.30 1.38 -14.17
C SER A 93 1.70 1.03 -14.69
N VAL A 94 2.66 0.91 -13.79
CA VAL A 94 4.05 0.51 -14.08
C VAL A 94 4.46 -0.57 -13.10
N THR A 95 5.47 -1.37 -13.42
CA THR A 95 6.01 -2.33 -12.46
C THR A 95 6.78 -1.58 -11.38
N TYR A 96 6.65 -2.02 -10.13
CA TYR A 96 7.35 -1.41 -9.02
C TYR A 96 7.59 -2.44 -7.92
N THR A 97 8.52 -2.14 -7.03
CA THR A 97 8.86 -3.02 -5.91
C THR A 97 8.84 -2.20 -4.63
N TYR A 98 8.12 -2.68 -3.61
CA TYR A 98 8.22 -2.14 -2.26
C TYR A 98 9.40 -2.80 -1.56
N ILE A 99 10.28 -1.99 -0.97
CA ILE A 99 11.48 -2.48 -0.29
C ILE A 99 11.55 -1.85 1.11
N ASN A 100 11.71 -2.69 2.13
CA ASN A 100 12.08 -2.16 3.44
C ASN A 100 13.57 -1.82 3.39
N SER A 101 13.89 -0.55 3.22
CA SER A 101 15.25 -0.04 3.14
C SER A 101 15.80 0.43 4.48
N GLY A 102 15.03 0.27 5.54
CA GLY A 102 15.41 0.71 6.88
C GLY A 102 15.95 -0.42 7.74
N SER A 103 16.12 -0.13 9.02
CA SER A 103 16.69 -1.04 10.02
C SER A 103 15.65 -1.60 10.99
N GLN A 104 14.39 -1.34 10.78
CA GLN A 104 13.28 -1.83 11.60
C GLN A 104 12.13 -2.26 10.71
N VAL A 105 11.12 -2.91 11.30
CA VAL A 105 9.91 -3.30 10.56
C VAL A 105 9.27 -2.05 9.96
N LEU A 106 8.97 -2.12 8.68
CA LEU A 106 8.27 -1.06 7.95
C LEU A 106 6.77 -1.28 8.07
N LYS A 107 6.04 -0.20 8.37
CA LYS A 107 4.57 -0.22 8.37
C LYS A 107 4.05 0.99 7.61
N PHE A 108 3.12 0.75 6.69
CA PHE A 108 2.53 1.83 5.93
C PHE A 108 1.07 1.55 5.56
N ILE A 109 0.36 2.62 5.25
CA ILE A 109 -1.02 2.58 4.77
C ILE A 109 -0.99 2.86 3.28
N ARG A 110 -1.82 2.14 2.54
CA ARG A 110 -1.97 2.33 1.10
C ARG A 110 -3.44 2.45 0.73
N ASN A 111 -3.77 3.49 -0.04
CA ASN A 111 -5.02 3.52 -0.78
C ASN A 111 -4.74 3.22 -2.25
N VAL A 112 -5.59 2.39 -2.85
CA VAL A 112 -5.59 2.15 -4.29
C VAL A 112 -6.86 2.78 -4.83
N VAL A 113 -6.72 3.61 -5.87
CA VAL A 113 -7.83 4.36 -6.45
C VAL A 113 -7.91 4.03 -7.94
N TYR A 114 -9.09 3.58 -8.38
CA TYR A 114 -9.32 3.26 -9.80
C TYR A 114 -10.80 3.33 -10.19
#